data_9e62d1b7d3ca8a323235a2d2f9290152
#
_entry.id   9e62d1b7d3ca8a323235a2d2f9290152
#
_cell.length_a   1.000
_cell.length_b   1.000
_cell.length_c   1.000
_cell.angle_alpha   90.00
_cell.angle_beta   90.00
_cell.angle_gamma   90.00
#
_symmetry.space_group_name_H-M   'P 1'
#
loop_
_entity.id
_entity.type
_entity.pdbx_description
1 polymer ?
#
loop_
_entity_poly.entity_id
_entity_poly.type
_entity_poly.pdbx_seq_one_letter_code
_entity_poly.pdbx_strand_id
1 'polypeptide(L)'
;MITLDDVRVAVPAIRRGDPEKVLLDDVTLDLAEHRIAVVGANGSGKSTLLRLLNGLRTPTRGTVRVHGHDTVADGKRVRALVGFIFTDPLMQLLMSTPVEDIELSLRSVVPGRSGRMARARELLDERGIGHVAHQSIYDLSGGERQLVALTSVLAVEPSIIVADEPTTLLDLRNRSALEGVFARLEQQVIFSTHDLDFARIADRVLVVDGG
;
A
#
# COMPACT_ATOMS: atom_id res chain seq x y z
N MET A 1 0.52 -10.54 11.44
CA MET A 1 1.69 -10.03 12.20
C MET A 1 2.87 -9.91 11.26
N ILE A 2 3.57 -8.77 11.28
CA ILE A 2 4.81 -8.52 10.54
C ILE A 2 5.93 -8.34 11.56
N THR A 3 7.11 -8.88 11.28
CA THR A 3 8.32 -8.74 12.13
C THR A 3 9.47 -8.22 11.29
N LEU A 4 10.20 -7.28 11.83
CA LEU A 4 11.47 -6.77 11.32
C LEU A 4 12.54 -7.08 12.37
N ASP A 5 13.68 -7.64 11.96
CA ASP A 5 14.77 -8.05 12.84
C ASP A 5 16.09 -7.53 12.29
N ASP A 6 16.74 -6.61 13.03
CA ASP A 6 18.01 -5.95 12.70
C ASP A 6 18.07 -5.40 11.27
N VAL A 7 16.98 -4.76 10.82
CA VAL A 7 16.81 -4.35 9.43
C VAL A 7 17.58 -3.06 9.15
N ARG A 8 18.42 -3.12 8.11
CA ARG A 8 19.09 -1.97 7.52
C ARG A 8 18.76 -1.87 6.04
N VAL A 9 18.61 -0.67 5.54
CA VAL A 9 18.51 -0.36 4.11
C VAL A 9 19.48 0.74 3.78
N ALA A 10 20.43 0.42 2.92
CA ALA A 10 21.38 1.37 2.36
C ALA A 10 21.35 1.33 0.83
N VAL A 11 21.69 2.45 0.19
CA VAL A 11 21.86 2.54 -1.26
C VAL A 11 23.27 2.98 -1.59
N PRO A 12 23.86 2.46 -2.68
CA PRO A 12 25.19 2.86 -3.12
C PRO A 12 25.28 4.38 -3.32
N ALA A 13 26.44 4.94 -3.04
CA ALA A 13 26.71 6.34 -3.33
C ALA A 13 26.60 6.62 -4.84
N ILE A 14 26.07 7.80 -5.19
CA ILE A 14 25.95 8.24 -6.59
C ILE A 14 27.34 8.54 -7.18
N ARG A 15 28.26 9.06 -6.36
CA ARG A 15 29.63 9.37 -6.81
C ARG A 15 30.61 8.35 -6.25
N ARG A 16 31.58 7.95 -7.06
CA ARG A 16 32.64 7.02 -6.63
C ARG A 16 33.49 7.68 -5.53
N GLY A 17 33.50 7.04 -4.34
CA GLY A 17 34.22 7.50 -3.15
C GLY A 17 33.32 8.15 -2.07
N ASP A 18 32.09 8.48 -2.38
CA ASP A 18 31.17 8.92 -1.33
C ASP A 18 30.69 7.71 -0.49
N PRO A 19 30.31 7.91 0.77
CA PRO A 19 29.71 6.84 1.60
C PRO A 19 28.34 6.44 1.05
N GLU A 20 27.93 5.20 1.32
CA GLU A 20 26.58 4.76 1.06
C GLU A 20 25.55 5.64 1.80
N LYS A 21 24.38 5.85 1.19
CA LYS A 21 23.28 6.54 1.85
C LYS A 21 22.43 5.54 2.60
N VAL A 22 22.43 5.63 3.94
CA VAL A 22 21.55 4.86 4.80
C VAL A 22 20.14 5.47 4.74
N LEU A 23 19.14 4.63 4.55
CA LEU A 23 17.72 5.01 4.48
C LEU A 23 16.95 4.53 5.70
N LEU A 24 17.37 3.40 6.29
CA LEU A 24 16.90 2.85 7.55
C LEU A 24 18.09 2.13 8.21
N ASP A 25 18.22 2.24 9.53
CA ASP A 25 19.27 1.56 10.28
C ASP A 25 18.74 0.97 11.57
N ASP A 26 19.18 -0.24 11.87
CA ASP A 26 18.92 -0.96 13.13
C ASP A 26 17.42 -1.03 13.53
N VAL A 27 16.55 -1.32 12.55
CA VAL A 27 15.10 -1.36 12.77
C VAL A 27 14.69 -2.77 13.23
N THR A 28 14.25 -2.88 14.48
CA THR A 28 13.65 -4.10 15.04
C THR A 28 12.25 -3.78 15.55
N LEU A 29 11.21 -4.37 14.94
CA LEU A 29 9.80 -4.05 15.19
C LEU A 29 8.92 -5.29 15.03
N ASP A 30 7.93 -5.39 15.90
CA ASP A 30 6.76 -6.27 15.74
C ASP A 30 5.53 -5.41 15.47
N LEU A 31 4.82 -5.69 14.37
CA LEU A 31 3.63 -4.97 13.93
C LEU A 31 2.43 -5.92 14.02
N ALA A 32 1.73 -5.86 15.14
CA ALA A 32 0.61 -6.75 15.45
C ALA A 32 -0.74 -6.02 15.52
N GLU A 33 -0.71 -4.70 15.72
CA GLU A 33 -1.91 -3.88 15.87
C GLU A 33 -2.70 -3.84 14.55
N HIS A 34 -4.01 -3.64 14.66
CA HIS A 34 -4.89 -3.67 13.50
C HIS A 34 -4.68 -2.46 12.58
N ARG A 35 -4.44 -1.26 13.16
CA ARG A 35 -4.12 -0.04 12.41
C ARG A 35 -2.84 0.60 12.93
N ILE A 36 -1.88 0.77 12.04
CA ILE A 36 -0.58 1.36 12.37
C ILE A 36 -0.32 2.55 11.44
N ALA A 37 -0.12 3.72 12.01
CA ALA A 37 0.31 4.91 11.27
C ALA A 37 1.83 5.05 11.35
N VAL A 38 2.47 5.36 10.22
CA VAL A 38 3.88 5.70 10.12
C VAL A 38 3.99 7.18 9.79
N VAL A 39 4.48 7.97 10.73
CA VAL A 39 4.61 9.43 10.59
C VAL A 39 6.08 9.85 10.59
N GLY A 40 6.37 11.04 10.07
CA GLY A 40 7.71 11.59 10.01
C GLY A 40 7.88 12.57 8.85
N ALA A 41 8.99 13.28 8.81
CA ALA A 41 9.29 14.25 7.76
C ALA A 41 9.42 13.61 6.37
N ASN A 42 9.32 14.41 5.30
CA ASN A 42 9.60 13.94 3.96
C ASN A 42 11.07 13.50 3.86
N GLY A 43 11.30 12.31 3.28
CA GLY A 43 12.62 11.73 3.19
C GLY A 43 13.14 11.01 4.45
N SER A 44 12.34 10.90 5.53
CA SER A 44 12.74 10.24 6.77
C SER A 44 12.89 8.71 6.67
N GLY A 45 12.38 8.07 5.61
CA GLY A 45 12.44 6.61 5.45
C GLY A 45 11.08 5.90 5.45
N LYS A 46 9.93 6.61 5.67
CA LYS A 46 8.58 6.01 5.73
C LYS A 46 8.27 5.09 4.55
N SER A 47 8.38 5.59 3.32
CA SER A 47 8.12 4.80 2.11
C SER A 47 9.11 3.63 1.95
N THR A 48 10.34 3.76 2.45
CA THR A 48 11.32 2.68 2.47
C THR A 48 10.86 1.58 3.42
N LEU A 49 10.44 1.93 4.63
CA LEU A 49 9.88 1.00 5.61
C LEU A 49 8.67 0.26 5.03
N LEU A 50 7.70 1.00 4.47
CA LEU A 50 6.49 0.40 3.91
C LEU A 50 6.79 -0.59 2.76
N ARG A 51 7.73 -0.25 1.88
CA ARG A 51 8.12 -1.11 0.74
C ARG A 51 8.87 -2.38 1.15
N LEU A 52 9.47 -2.41 2.33
CA LEU A 52 10.03 -3.64 2.90
C LEU A 52 8.91 -4.65 3.24
N LEU A 53 7.75 -4.16 3.72
CA LEU A 53 6.68 -5.01 4.25
C LEU A 53 6.00 -5.88 3.18
N ASN A 54 6.09 -5.52 1.90
CA ASN A 54 5.56 -6.32 0.79
C ASN A 54 6.65 -6.84 -0.17
N GLY A 55 7.94 -6.66 0.18
CA GLY A 55 9.06 -7.09 -0.63
C GLY A 55 9.28 -6.26 -1.92
N LEU A 56 8.70 -5.05 -2.04
CA LEU A 56 9.05 -4.09 -3.09
C LEU A 56 10.46 -3.51 -2.90
N ARG A 57 10.96 -3.56 -1.67
CA ARG A 57 12.34 -3.28 -1.33
C ARG A 57 12.92 -4.40 -0.50
N THR A 58 14.17 -4.73 -0.75
CA THR A 58 14.91 -5.72 0.04
C THR A 58 15.78 -5.02 1.08
N PRO A 59 15.89 -5.54 2.30
CA PRO A 59 16.87 -5.04 3.27
C PRO A 59 18.30 -5.34 2.80
N THR A 60 19.26 -4.49 3.16
CA THR A 60 20.68 -4.74 2.96
C THR A 60 21.30 -5.57 4.08
N ARG A 61 20.66 -5.57 5.26
CA ARG A 61 20.95 -6.42 6.43
C ARG A 61 19.63 -6.70 7.16
N GLY A 62 19.59 -7.78 7.92
CA GLY A 62 18.43 -8.20 8.70
C GLY A 62 17.36 -8.90 7.88
N THR A 63 16.22 -9.17 8.49
CA THR A 63 15.11 -9.90 7.88
C THR A 63 13.77 -9.21 8.12
N VAL A 64 12.87 -9.31 7.14
CA VAL A 64 11.47 -8.88 7.26
C VAL A 64 10.57 -10.07 6.96
N ARG A 65 9.64 -10.36 7.85
CA ARG A 65 8.71 -11.49 7.70
C ARG A 65 7.27 -11.06 7.86
N VAL A 66 6.41 -11.64 7.03
CA VAL A 66 4.95 -11.44 7.04
C VAL A 66 4.29 -12.79 7.28
N HIS A 67 3.57 -12.94 8.38
CA HIS A 67 3.01 -14.23 8.81
C HIS A 67 4.04 -15.37 8.77
N GLY A 68 5.30 -15.07 9.16
CA GLY A 68 6.42 -16.02 9.16
C GLY A 68 7.12 -16.20 7.80
N HIS A 69 6.60 -15.65 6.69
CA HIS A 69 7.21 -15.71 5.36
C HIS A 69 8.20 -14.56 5.15
N ASP A 70 9.41 -14.89 4.73
CA ASP A 70 10.46 -13.93 4.44
C ASP A 70 10.12 -13.12 3.16
N THR A 71 10.22 -11.79 3.23
CA THR A 71 9.84 -10.91 2.09
C THR A 71 10.75 -11.06 0.87
N VAL A 72 11.96 -11.60 1.04
CA VAL A 72 12.92 -11.85 -0.05
C VAL A 72 12.77 -13.27 -0.58
N ALA A 73 12.84 -14.28 0.29
CA ALA A 73 12.79 -15.68 -0.10
C ALA A 73 11.41 -16.11 -0.59
N ASP A 74 10.35 -15.63 0.07
CA ASP A 74 8.95 -15.99 -0.20
C ASP A 74 8.15 -14.85 -0.87
N GLY A 75 8.81 -13.95 -1.59
CA GLY A 75 8.23 -12.69 -2.08
C GLY A 75 6.92 -12.84 -2.84
N LYS A 76 6.71 -13.92 -3.61
CA LYS A 76 5.44 -14.20 -4.29
C LYS A 76 4.29 -14.42 -3.29
N ARG A 77 4.56 -15.17 -2.21
CA ARG A 77 3.58 -15.46 -1.16
C ARG A 77 3.28 -14.22 -0.33
N VAL A 78 4.31 -13.45 0.01
CA VAL A 78 4.16 -12.18 0.72
C VAL A 78 3.28 -11.20 -0.08
N ARG A 79 3.49 -11.05 -1.38
CA ARG A 79 2.67 -10.17 -2.24
C ARG A 79 1.22 -10.64 -2.42
N ALA A 80 0.92 -11.91 -2.18
CA ALA A 80 -0.46 -12.39 -2.11
C ALA A 80 -1.14 -12.05 -0.78
N LEU A 81 -0.36 -11.88 0.30
CA LEU A 81 -0.85 -11.53 1.64
C LEU A 81 -0.94 -10.03 1.88
N VAL A 82 -0.10 -9.24 1.19
CA VAL A 82 0.07 -7.80 1.43
C VAL A 82 -0.30 -7.02 0.16
N GLY A 83 -1.43 -6.35 0.20
CA GLY A 83 -1.79 -5.34 -0.80
C GLY A 83 -1.05 -4.04 -0.56
N PHE A 84 -0.54 -3.40 -1.62
CA PHE A 84 0.17 -2.12 -1.53
C PHE A 84 -0.56 -1.04 -2.31
N ILE A 85 -0.76 0.12 -1.68
CA ILE A 85 -1.38 1.31 -2.27
C ILE A 85 -0.32 2.39 -2.35
N PHE A 86 -0.04 2.85 -3.57
CA PHE A 86 0.93 3.92 -3.82
C PHE A 86 0.32 5.30 -3.58
N THR A 87 1.17 6.29 -3.31
CA THR A 87 0.80 7.70 -3.15
C THR A 87 0.08 8.23 -4.41
N ASP A 88 0.63 7.91 -5.58
CA ASP A 88 -0.01 8.23 -6.86
C ASP A 88 -0.70 6.98 -7.43
N PRO A 89 -2.04 6.95 -7.51
CA PRO A 89 -2.77 5.82 -8.06
C PRO A 89 -2.43 5.51 -9.53
N LEU A 90 -1.96 6.47 -10.32
CA LEU A 90 -1.52 6.22 -11.71
C LEU A 90 -0.26 5.36 -11.79
N MET A 91 0.54 5.29 -10.73
CA MET A 91 1.68 4.37 -10.65
C MET A 91 1.25 2.90 -10.47
N GLN A 92 -0.02 2.67 -10.15
CA GLN A 92 -0.59 1.36 -9.84
C GLN A 92 -1.55 0.88 -10.92
N LEU A 93 -2.36 1.77 -11.48
CA LEU A 93 -3.37 1.45 -12.49
C LEU A 93 -2.68 1.17 -13.83
N LEU A 94 -2.87 -0.04 -14.36
CA LEU A 94 -2.19 -0.53 -15.55
C LEU A 94 -3.09 -0.57 -16.80
N MET A 95 -4.41 -0.64 -16.58
CA MET A 95 -5.39 -0.77 -17.66
C MET A 95 -6.03 0.58 -17.97
N SER A 96 -6.69 0.67 -19.13
CA SER A 96 -7.29 1.93 -19.60
C SER A 96 -8.56 2.31 -18.85
N THR A 97 -9.24 1.33 -18.26
CA THR A 97 -10.52 1.53 -17.56
C THR A 97 -10.51 0.86 -16.19
N PRO A 98 -11.29 1.38 -15.20
CA PRO A 98 -11.41 0.79 -13.88
C PRO A 98 -11.80 -0.69 -13.87
N VAL A 99 -12.80 -1.06 -14.66
CA VAL A 99 -13.28 -2.45 -14.69
C VAL A 99 -12.24 -3.43 -15.22
N GLU A 100 -11.42 -3.00 -16.20
CA GLU A 100 -10.33 -3.82 -16.74
C GLU A 100 -9.18 -3.95 -15.74
N ASP A 101 -8.89 -2.90 -14.97
CA ASP A 101 -7.83 -2.93 -13.98
C ASP A 101 -8.16 -3.88 -12.82
N ILE A 102 -9.39 -3.83 -12.33
CA ILE A 102 -9.88 -4.76 -11.31
C ILE A 102 -9.98 -6.19 -11.88
N GLU A 103 -10.42 -6.36 -13.15
CA GLU A 103 -10.41 -7.65 -13.83
C GLU A 103 -9.01 -8.27 -13.85
N LEU A 104 -7.99 -7.45 -14.13
CA LEU A 104 -6.60 -7.88 -14.13
C LEU A 104 -6.18 -8.41 -12.75
N SER A 105 -6.51 -7.70 -11.68
CA SER A 105 -6.24 -8.12 -10.30
C SER A 105 -6.90 -9.46 -9.96
N LEU A 106 -8.14 -9.67 -10.40
CA LEU A 106 -8.93 -10.88 -10.14
C LEU A 106 -8.42 -12.14 -10.85
N ARG A 107 -7.45 -12.05 -11.77
CA ARG A 107 -6.96 -13.23 -12.54
C ARG A 107 -6.40 -14.33 -11.69
N SER A 108 -5.88 -14.01 -10.52
CA SER A 108 -5.31 -14.99 -9.59
C SER A 108 -6.35 -15.75 -8.76
N VAL A 109 -7.59 -15.23 -8.65
CA VAL A 109 -8.59 -15.74 -7.71
C VAL A 109 -9.93 -16.12 -8.36
N VAL A 110 -10.28 -15.51 -9.49
CA VAL A 110 -11.57 -15.78 -10.18
C VAL A 110 -11.31 -16.39 -11.56
N PRO A 111 -11.78 -17.61 -11.83
CA PRO A 111 -11.66 -18.24 -13.15
C PRO A 111 -12.60 -17.61 -14.18
N GLY A 112 -12.14 -17.53 -15.43
CA GLY A 112 -12.96 -17.06 -16.56
C GLY A 112 -13.13 -15.54 -16.63
N ARG A 113 -12.91 -14.96 -17.82
CA ARG A 113 -12.96 -13.50 -18.02
C ARG A 113 -14.33 -12.89 -17.71
N SER A 114 -15.41 -13.57 -18.15
CA SER A 114 -16.77 -13.07 -17.93
C SER A 114 -17.09 -12.93 -16.44
N GLY A 115 -16.74 -13.94 -15.62
CA GLY A 115 -16.93 -13.89 -14.18
C GLY A 115 -16.11 -12.77 -13.51
N ARG A 116 -14.86 -12.58 -13.95
CA ARG A 116 -14.01 -11.49 -13.42
C ARG A 116 -14.57 -10.11 -13.78
N MET A 117 -15.04 -9.91 -15.01
CA MET A 117 -15.66 -8.65 -15.43
C MET A 117 -16.92 -8.34 -14.64
N ALA A 118 -17.77 -9.34 -14.38
CA ALA A 118 -18.97 -9.20 -13.55
C ALA A 118 -18.57 -8.82 -12.11
N ARG A 119 -17.63 -9.55 -11.51
CA ARG A 119 -17.15 -9.27 -10.14
C ARG A 119 -16.47 -7.90 -10.03
N ALA A 120 -15.67 -7.52 -11.02
CA ALA A 120 -15.05 -6.19 -11.08
C ALA A 120 -16.10 -5.08 -11.08
N ARG A 121 -17.19 -5.25 -11.82
CA ARG A 121 -18.30 -4.30 -11.86
C ARG A 121 -19.01 -4.20 -10.50
N GLU A 122 -19.32 -5.34 -9.88
CA GLU A 122 -19.92 -5.40 -8.53
C GLU A 122 -19.06 -4.66 -7.50
N LEU A 123 -17.74 -4.91 -7.49
CA LEU A 123 -16.82 -4.24 -6.57
C LEU A 123 -16.79 -2.71 -6.75
N LEU A 124 -16.89 -2.21 -7.99
CA LEU A 124 -17.01 -0.78 -8.27
C LEU A 124 -18.35 -0.21 -7.77
N ASP A 125 -19.44 -0.95 -7.97
CA ASP A 125 -20.78 -0.55 -7.50
C ASP A 125 -20.84 -0.53 -5.96
N GLU A 126 -20.26 -1.53 -5.27
CA GLU A 126 -20.13 -1.59 -3.80
C GLU A 126 -19.37 -0.36 -3.23
N ARG A 127 -18.43 0.21 -3.99
CA ARG A 127 -17.67 1.42 -3.62
C ARG A 127 -18.32 2.73 -4.06
N GLY A 128 -19.49 2.68 -4.73
CA GLY A 128 -20.19 3.85 -5.22
C GLY A 128 -19.56 4.51 -6.47
N ILE A 129 -18.62 3.83 -7.12
CA ILE A 129 -17.91 4.30 -8.31
C ILE A 129 -18.22 3.48 -9.58
N GLY A 130 -19.29 2.71 -9.59
CA GLY A 130 -19.72 1.94 -10.76
C GLY A 130 -19.99 2.80 -12.00
N HIS A 131 -20.38 4.07 -11.81
CA HIS A 131 -20.62 5.01 -12.92
C HIS A 131 -19.37 5.31 -13.76
N VAL A 132 -18.15 5.12 -13.21
CA VAL A 132 -16.89 5.34 -13.94
C VAL A 132 -16.27 4.05 -14.49
N ALA A 133 -16.92 2.89 -14.35
CA ALA A 133 -16.36 1.57 -14.66
C ALA A 133 -15.70 1.46 -16.05
N HIS A 134 -16.24 2.16 -17.04
CA HIS A 134 -15.79 2.15 -18.44
C HIS A 134 -15.19 3.47 -18.91
N GLN A 135 -14.98 4.43 -18.01
CA GLN A 135 -14.31 5.68 -18.35
C GLN A 135 -12.79 5.48 -18.40
N SER A 136 -12.11 6.35 -19.13
CA SER A 136 -10.64 6.37 -19.10
C SER A 136 -10.14 6.73 -17.69
N ILE A 137 -9.16 6.00 -17.17
CA ILE A 137 -8.53 6.31 -15.87
C ILE A 137 -7.95 7.73 -15.80
N TYR A 138 -7.60 8.31 -16.95
CA TYR A 138 -7.07 9.68 -17.04
C TYR A 138 -8.15 10.75 -16.88
N ASP A 139 -9.43 10.41 -17.16
CA ASP A 139 -10.56 11.32 -17.04
C ASP A 139 -11.19 11.31 -15.63
N LEU A 140 -10.76 10.40 -14.77
CA LEU A 140 -11.23 10.29 -13.39
C LEU A 140 -10.69 11.43 -12.52
N SER A 141 -11.48 11.83 -11.53
CA SER A 141 -10.99 12.67 -10.43
C SER A 141 -9.92 11.93 -9.59
N GLY A 142 -9.12 12.68 -8.83
CA GLY A 142 -8.12 12.08 -7.93
C GLY A 142 -8.72 11.08 -6.92
N GLY A 143 -9.91 11.42 -6.37
CA GLY A 143 -10.64 10.54 -5.45
C GLY A 143 -11.14 9.25 -6.10
N GLU A 144 -11.71 9.33 -7.30
CA GLU A 144 -12.14 8.15 -8.04
C GLU A 144 -10.96 7.24 -8.38
N ARG A 145 -9.85 7.80 -8.88
CA ARG A 145 -8.61 7.01 -9.13
C ARG A 145 -8.13 6.30 -7.88
N GLN A 146 -8.12 6.98 -6.74
CA GLN A 146 -7.69 6.39 -5.47
C GLN A 146 -8.63 5.26 -5.03
N LEU A 147 -9.95 5.43 -5.18
CA LEU A 147 -10.92 4.37 -4.90
C LEU A 147 -10.79 3.19 -5.86
N VAL A 148 -10.51 3.42 -7.14
CA VAL A 148 -10.23 2.34 -8.11
C VAL A 148 -8.98 1.58 -7.70
N ALA A 149 -7.87 2.27 -7.38
CA ALA A 149 -6.62 1.64 -6.94
C ALA A 149 -6.82 0.82 -5.67
N LEU A 150 -7.53 1.36 -4.69
CA LEU A 150 -7.90 0.64 -3.47
C LEU A 150 -8.77 -0.59 -3.78
N THR A 151 -9.75 -0.46 -4.66
CA THR A 151 -10.65 -1.57 -5.05
C THR A 151 -9.87 -2.68 -5.76
N SER A 152 -8.94 -2.34 -6.64
CA SER A 152 -8.06 -3.31 -7.32
C SER A 152 -7.21 -4.11 -6.33
N VAL A 153 -6.73 -3.47 -5.26
CA VAL A 153 -5.97 -4.15 -4.20
C VAL A 153 -6.87 -5.04 -3.36
N LEU A 154 -8.04 -4.54 -2.95
CA LEU A 154 -8.98 -5.29 -2.11
C LEU A 154 -9.67 -6.44 -2.85
N ALA A 155 -9.72 -6.41 -4.18
CA ALA A 155 -10.35 -7.43 -5.00
C ALA A 155 -9.79 -8.85 -4.80
N VAL A 156 -8.54 -8.96 -4.36
CA VAL A 156 -7.86 -10.25 -4.08
C VAL A 156 -7.84 -10.61 -2.59
N GLU A 157 -8.55 -9.85 -1.76
CA GLU A 157 -8.72 -10.08 -0.32
C GLU A 157 -7.39 -10.31 0.43
N PRO A 158 -6.41 -9.40 0.31
CA PRO A 158 -5.16 -9.53 1.05
C PRO A 158 -5.44 -9.43 2.56
N SER A 159 -4.62 -10.08 3.40
CA SER A 159 -4.78 -10.01 4.86
C SER A 159 -4.22 -8.71 5.46
N ILE A 160 -3.35 -8.03 4.73
CA ILE A 160 -2.69 -6.80 5.15
C ILE A 160 -2.75 -5.78 4.02
N ILE A 161 -3.06 -4.53 4.35
CA ILE A 161 -2.97 -3.38 3.45
C ILE A 161 -1.83 -2.49 3.92
N VAL A 162 -0.92 -2.19 3.02
CA VAL A 162 0.12 -1.18 3.21
C VAL A 162 -0.15 -0.01 2.28
N ALA A 163 -0.23 1.21 2.81
CA ALA A 163 -0.56 2.40 2.03
C ALA A 163 0.46 3.52 2.23
N ASP A 164 1.07 3.98 1.15
CA ASP A 164 2.07 5.05 1.17
C ASP A 164 1.39 6.39 0.85
N GLU A 165 1.16 7.23 1.90
CA GLU A 165 0.55 8.56 1.80
C GLU A 165 -0.77 8.58 0.99
N PRO A 166 -1.76 7.73 1.28
CA PRO A 166 -2.91 7.48 0.38
C PRO A 166 -3.86 8.68 0.24
N THR A 167 -3.73 9.71 1.07
CA THR A 167 -4.59 10.91 1.09
C THR A 167 -3.96 12.15 0.49
N THR A 168 -2.66 12.12 0.14
CA THR A 168 -1.88 13.32 -0.23
C THR A 168 -2.42 14.06 -1.46
N LEU A 169 -2.96 13.35 -2.45
CA LEU A 169 -3.47 13.94 -3.71
C LEU A 169 -4.99 14.20 -3.68
N LEU A 170 -5.64 14.10 -2.52
CA LEU A 170 -7.08 14.21 -2.39
C LEU A 170 -7.50 15.57 -1.81
N ASP A 171 -8.62 16.09 -2.31
CA ASP A 171 -9.33 17.18 -1.65
C ASP A 171 -9.94 16.72 -0.30
N LEU A 172 -10.39 17.66 0.51
CA LEU A 172 -10.90 17.38 1.86
C LEU A 172 -12.06 16.38 1.89
N ARG A 173 -12.96 16.44 0.91
CA ARG A 173 -14.14 15.54 0.84
C ARG A 173 -13.71 14.11 0.53
N ASN A 174 -12.89 13.94 -0.50
CA ASN A 174 -12.39 12.61 -0.92
C ASN A 174 -11.47 12.01 0.13
N ARG A 175 -10.68 12.85 0.83
CA ARG A 175 -9.86 12.46 1.95
C ARG A 175 -10.70 11.87 3.09
N SER A 176 -11.71 12.58 3.59
CA SER A 176 -12.59 12.08 4.66
C SER A 176 -13.33 10.80 4.26
N ALA A 177 -13.74 10.68 2.99
CA ALA A 177 -14.34 9.46 2.48
C ALA A 177 -13.36 8.27 2.52
N LEU A 178 -12.11 8.46 2.09
CA LEU A 178 -11.07 7.44 2.11
C LEU A 178 -10.69 7.05 3.55
N GLU A 179 -10.52 8.02 4.44
CA GLU A 179 -10.30 7.78 5.89
C GLU A 179 -11.40 6.90 6.48
N GLY A 180 -12.68 7.18 6.15
CA GLY A 180 -13.80 6.36 6.56
C GLY A 180 -13.77 4.94 6.00
N VAL A 181 -13.20 4.72 4.80
CA VAL A 181 -12.97 3.37 4.26
C VAL A 181 -11.89 2.67 5.08
N PHE A 182 -10.73 3.30 5.27
CA PHE A 182 -9.61 2.74 6.04
C PHE A 182 -9.99 2.37 7.48
N ALA A 183 -10.83 3.19 8.12
CA ALA A 183 -11.32 2.93 9.48
C ALA A 183 -12.20 1.68 9.59
N ARG A 184 -12.81 1.21 8.48
CA ARG A 184 -13.73 0.06 8.45
C ARG A 184 -13.14 -1.20 7.82
N LEU A 185 -11.92 -1.15 7.30
CA LEU A 185 -11.27 -2.33 6.74
C LEU A 185 -11.06 -3.39 7.83
N GLU A 186 -11.37 -4.64 7.52
CA GLU A 186 -11.13 -5.79 8.42
C GLU A 186 -9.68 -6.26 8.39
N GLN A 187 -8.95 -5.92 7.34
CA GLN A 187 -7.53 -6.20 7.17
C GLN A 187 -6.68 -5.42 8.17
N GLN A 188 -5.52 -5.94 8.53
CA GLN A 188 -4.49 -5.14 9.17
C GLN A 188 -4.06 -4.02 8.21
N VAL A 189 -4.04 -2.77 8.69
CA VAL A 189 -3.69 -1.61 7.85
C VAL A 189 -2.46 -0.91 8.41
N ILE A 190 -1.45 -0.74 7.56
CA ILE A 190 -0.24 0.03 7.87
C ILE A 190 -0.12 1.15 6.85
N PHE A 191 -0.14 2.39 7.28
CA PHE A 191 -0.14 3.51 6.35
C PHE A 191 0.83 4.61 6.78
N SER A 192 1.49 5.24 5.80
CA SER A 192 2.23 6.46 6.07
C SER A 192 1.32 7.67 5.89
N THR A 193 1.58 8.70 6.68
CA THR A 193 0.93 10.00 6.53
C THR A 193 1.74 11.10 7.18
N HIS A 194 1.64 12.32 6.64
CA HIS A 194 2.07 13.54 7.31
C HIS A 194 0.90 14.26 8.01
N ASP A 195 -0.31 13.71 7.88
CA ASP A 195 -1.53 14.22 8.48
C ASP A 195 -1.82 13.55 9.83
N LEU A 196 -1.71 14.33 10.89
CA LEU A 196 -1.93 13.85 12.24
C LEU A 196 -3.40 13.54 12.54
N ASP A 197 -4.35 14.17 11.84
CA ASP A 197 -5.77 13.85 12.02
C ASP A 197 -6.06 12.47 11.43
N PHE A 198 -5.52 12.15 10.25
CA PHE A 198 -5.62 10.80 9.70
C PHE A 198 -4.90 9.77 10.56
N ALA A 199 -3.74 10.11 11.15
CA ALA A 199 -3.03 9.20 12.04
C ALA A 199 -3.85 8.79 13.29
N ARG A 200 -4.88 9.55 13.69
CA ARG A 200 -5.74 9.25 14.85
C ARG A 200 -6.60 7.99 14.72
N ILE A 201 -6.81 7.48 13.51
CA ILE A 201 -7.51 6.21 13.33
C ILE A 201 -6.65 4.99 13.71
N ALA A 202 -5.34 5.18 13.93
CA ALA A 202 -4.41 4.10 14.22
C ALA A 202 -4.39 3.74 15.71
N ASP A 203 -4.24 2.42 15.98
CA ASP A 203 -4.03 1.87 17.31
C ASP A 203 -2.60 2.13 17.81
N ARG A 204 -1.65 2.27 16.87
CA ARG A 204 -0.24 2.57 17.12
C ARG A 204 0.31 3.55 16.10
N VAL A 205 1.14 4.47 16.58
CA VAL A 205 1.87 5.42 15.74
C VAL A 205 3.37 5.14 15.84
N LEU A 206 4.00 4.96 14.69
CA LEU A 206 5.46 4.87 14.56
C LEU A 206 6.00 6.20 14.04
N VAL A 207 7.00 6.73 14.69
CA VAL A 207 7.70 7.93 14.24
C VAL A 207 9.00 7.52 13.56
N VAL A 208 9.19 7.93 12.31
CA VAL A 208 10.45 7.71 11.58
C VAL A 208 11.18 9.05 11.46
N ASP A 209 12.37 9.10 12.03
CA ASP A 209 13.21 10.30 12.08
C ASP A 209 14.65 9.95 11.71
N GLY A 210 15.04 10.29 10.49
CA GLY A 210 16.41 10.12 9.98
C GLY A 210 16.84 8.71 9.58
N GLY A 211 15.88 7.75 9.53
CA GLY A 211 16.16 6.36 9.10
C GLY A 211 16.28 5.36 10.21
#